data_41f920ec5aed38b8c2da7aab235515c8
#
_entry.id   41f920ec5aed38b8c2da7aab235515c8
#
_cell.length_a   1.000
_cell.length_b   1.000
_cell.length_c   1.000
_cell.angle_alpha   90.00
_cell.angle_beta   90.00
_cell.angle_gamma   90.00
#
_symmetry.space_group_name_H-M   'P 1'
#
loop_
_entity.id
_entity.type
_entity.pdbx_description
1 polymer ?
#
loop_
_entity_poly.entity_id
_entity_poly.type
_entity_poly.pdbx_seq_one_letter_code
_entity_poly.pdbx_strand_id
1 'polypeptide(L)'
;MKKIAIIGAGISGLFIANLFKENPDYQITIYEKNTSINIDEGYGVQLSTNSIKLLNRIGFNTLEIKDKFNPEKIDFFVIKQEKKICDLNISEFNSEDCKYTTLKRSKLVEFLKDGLKDDIIKYDHNIEKIEKNNDQIDLSFNKNIKAICDYLIISDGVFSKGKSLISNNKIKPAYNNSIAIRGNISRNKIQNLNQNNISLFMGRNFHYVIYPVNKENEKLNFIGVLEYQLTANELDNYSLFKKKTFIQSIKDKLKNELSITILENIENIKCFPVFVSKGYLKPGKNIFLLGDAFFAFPPSFAQGASQSIEGASELFENIINNKNSFYDYRVAKVKMINNRSKLNHFAFHASNPIIIFFRNISLKLLTKNKKFLENYLGKIYKN
;
A
#
# COMPACT_ATOMS: atom_id res chain seq x y z
N MET A 1 -28.61 -16.27 -7.41
CA MET A 1 -27.26 -15.64 -7.59
C MET A 1 -27.30 -14.27 -6.95
N LYS A 2 -26.45 -14.03 -5.95
CA LYS A 2 -26.36 -12.73 -5.24
C LYS A 2 -25.45 -11.76 -6.01
N LYS A 3 -25.84 -10.50 -6.08
CA LYS A 3 -25.09 -9.45 -6.79
C LYS A 3 -24.14 -8.73 -5.85
N ILE A 4 -22.86 -8.68 -6.22
CA ILE A 4 -21.82 -7.94 -5.51
C ILE A 4 -21.39 -6.75 -6.37
N ALA A 5 -21.58 -5.54 -5.85
CA ALA A 5 -21.02 -4.32 -6.42
C ALA A 5 -19.72 -3.95 -5.70
N ILE A 6 -18.65 -3.70 -6.45
CA ILE A 6 -17.36 -3.28 -5.94
C ILE A 6 -17.07 -1.88 -6.46
N ILE A 7 -16.84 -0.91 -5.58
CA ILE A 7 -16.49 0.46 -5.97
C ILE A 7 -14.98 0.62 -5.91
N GLY A 8 -14.36 0.83 -7.09
CA GLY A 8 -12.93 1.04 -7.27
C GLY A 8 -12.17 -0.20 -7.73
N ALA A 9 -11.47 -0.07 -8.87
CA ALA A 9 -10.61 -1.08 -9.49
C ALA A 9 -9.15 -0.97 -9.01
N GLY A 10 -8.93 -0.76 -7.71
CA GLY A 10 -7.63 -0.83 -7.06
C GLY A 10 -7.24 -2.26 -6.68
N ILE A 11 -6.06 -2.44 -6.03
CA ILE A 11 -5.54 -3.77 -5.64
C ILE A 11 -6.58 -4.57 -4.85
N SER A 12 -7.24 -3.98 -3.84
CA SER A 12 -8.24 -4.69 -3.02
C SER A 12 -9.50 -5.06 -3.80
N GLY A 13 -10.01 -4.16 -4.65
CA GLY A 13 -11.21 -4.41 -5.46
C GLY A 13 -10.98 -5.46 -6.54
N LEU A 14 -9.86 -5.37 -7.26
CA LEU A 14 -9.49 -6.37 -8.26
C LEU A 14 -9.20 -7.75 -7.62
N PHE A 15 -8.53 -7.78 -6.47
CA PHE A 15 -8.20 -9.04 -5.82
C PHE A 15 -9.44 -9.76 -5.29
N ILE A 16 -10.37 -9.05 -4.62
CA ILE A 16 -11.60 -9.70 -4.13
C ILE A 16 -12.50 -10.15 -5.28
N ALA A 17 -12.53 -9.42 -6.40
CA ALA A 17 -13.24 -9.85 -7.60
C ALA A 17 -12.68 -11.16 -8.15
N ASN A 18 -11.34 -11.31 -8.19
CA ASN A 18 -10.70 -12.57 -8.59
C ASN A 18 -11.06 -13.74 -7.67
N LEU A 19 -11.27 -13.52 -6.38
CA LEU A 19 -11.69 -14.58 -5.46
C LEU A 19 -13.13 -15.05 -5.72
N PHE A 20 -14.00 -14.15 -6.17
CA PHE A 20 -15.42 -14.50 -6.44
C PHE A 20 -15.70 -14.97 -7.86
N LYS A 21 -14.82 -14.69 -8.84
CA LYS A 21 -15.13 -14.84 -10.29
C LYS A 21 -15.59 -16.23 -10.71
N GLU A 22 -15.13 -17.27 -10.03
CA GLU A 22 -15.49 -18.67 -10.32
C GLU A 22 -16.62 -19.20 -9.42
N ASN A 23 -17.15 -18.40 -8.50
CA ASN A 23 -18.21 -18.81 -7.61
C ASN A 23 -19.59 -18.56 -8.26
N PRO A 24 -20.36 -19.62 -8.61
CA PRO A 24 -21.61 -19.47 -9.35
C PRO A 24 -22.75 -18.80 -8.55
N ASP A 25 -22.60 -18.73 -7.22
CA ASP A 25 -23.61 -18.10 -6.36
C ASP A 25 -23.58 -16.59 -6.39
N TYR A 26 -22.51 -16.00 -6.98
CA TYR A 26 -22.29 -14.55 -6.97
C TYR A 26 -22.07 -13.99 -8.38
N GLN A 27 -22.72 -12.86 -8.68
CA GLN A 27 -22.47 -12.03 -9.84
C GLN A 27 -21.72 -10.78 -9.41
N ILE A 28 -20.54 -10.54 -9.97
CA ILE A 28 -19.65 -9.43 -9.58
C ILE A 28 -19.67 -8.34 -10.64
N THR A 29 -19.71 -7.09 -10.19
CA THR A 29 -19.47 -5.92 -11.05
C THR A 29 -18.57 -4.93 -10.30
N ILE A 30 -17.47 -4.52 -10.93
CA ILE A 30 -16.58 -3.46 -10.45
C ILE A 30 -16.96 -2.15 -11.15
N TYR A 31 -17.14 -1.09 -10.38
CA TYR A 31 -17.39 0.26 -10.88
C TYR A 31 -16.18 1.14 -10.63
N GLU A 32 -15.51 1.57 -11.68
CA GLU A 32 -14.31 2.42 -11.64
C GLU A 32 -14.66 3.81 -12.19
N LYS A 33 -14.30 4.85 -11.43
CA LYS A 33 -14.60 6.25 -11.81
C LYS A 33 -13.79 6.75 -13.00
N ASN A 34 -12.60 6.21 -13.23
CA ASN A 34 -11.75 6.58 -14.34
C ASN A 34 -12.16 5.83 -15.62
N THR A 35 -11.76 6.36 -16.76
CA THR A 35 -12.00 5.72 -18.07
C THR A 35 -11.11 4.53 -18.34
N SER A 36 -10.06 4.34 -17.54
CA SER A 36 -9.14 3.20 -17.57
C SER A 36 -8.42 3.05 -16.24
N ILE A 37 -7.86 1.87 -15.98
CA ILE A 37 -6.95 1.67 -14.85
C ILE A 37 -5.58 2.22 -15.23
N ASN A 38 -5.06 3.16 -14.43
CA ASN A 38 -3.72 3.72 -14.67
C ASN A 38 -2.65 2.69 -14.30
N ILE A 39 -2.03 2.10 -15.30
CA ILE A 39 -0.94 1.12 -15.20
C ILE A 39 0.43 1.81 -15.31
N ASP A 40 0.50 3.06 -15.77
CA ASP A 40 1.76 3.76 -16.09
C ASP A 40 2.58 4.22 -14.87
N GLU A 41 2.06 4.08 -13.67
CA GLU A 41 2.81 4.39 -12.45
C GLU A 41 3.80 3.26 -12.12
N GLY A 42 5.00 3.35 -12.68
CA GLY A 42 6.08 2.36 -12.54
C GLY A 42 6.75 2.26 -11.17
N TYR A 43 6.03 2.60 -10.08
CA TYR A 43 6.57 2.51 -8.72
C TYR A 43 6.52 1.10 -8.18
N GLY A 44 7.53 0.78 -7.35
CA GLY A 44 7.58 -0.49 -6.65
C GLY A 44 6.57 -0.60 -5.50
N VAL A 45 6.13 -1.82 -5.27
CA VAL A 45 5.43 -2.26 -4.05
C VAL A 45 6.18 -3.42 -3.42
N GLN A 46 5.98 -3.59 -2.12
CA GLN A 46 6.52 -4.69 -1.34
C GLN A 46 5.35 -5.53 -0.83
N LEU A 47 5.45 -6.84 -0.98
CA LEU A 47 4.44 -7.82 -0.59
C LEU A 47 5.04 -8.80 0.41
N SER A 48 4.44 -8.88 1.58
CA SER A 48 4.82 -9.85 2.60
C SER A 48 4.32 -11.27 2.27
N THR A 49 4.93 -12.28 2.86
CA THR A 49 4.71 -13.69 2.54
C THR A 49 3.25 -14.13 2.66
N ASN A 50 2.51 -13.63 3.67
CA ASN A 50 1.07 -13.88 3.80
C ASN A 50 0.27 -13.39 2.59
N SER A 51 0.58 -12.20 2.07
CA SER A 51 -0.11 -11.69 0.88
C SER A 51 0.26 -12.47 -0.39
N ILE A 52 1.49 -12.96 -0.50
CA ILE A 52 1.89 -13.86 -1.60
C ILE A 52 1.12 -15.18 -1.53
N LYS A 53 0.99 -15.79 -0.34
CA LYS A 53 0.16 -16.99 -0.13
C LYS A 53 -1.27 -16.79 -0.64
N LEU A 54 -1.86 -15.63 -0.35
CA LEU A 54 -3.22 -15.30 -0.78
C LEU A 54 -3.31 -15.04 -2.29
N LEU A 55 -2.34 -14.35 -2.87
CA LEU A 55 -2.26 -14.12 -4.31
C LEU A 55 -2.05 -15.42 -5.10
N ASN A 56 -1.31 -16.38 -4.56
CA ASN A 56 -1.12 -17.68 -5.18
C ASN A 56 -2.45 -18.46 -5.34
N ARG A 57 -3.47 -18.18 -4.53
CA ARG A 57 -4.83 -18.74 -4.72
C ARG A 57 -5.46 -18.36 -6.07
N ILE A 58 -5.00 -17.28 -6.67
CA ILE A 58 -5.47 -16.79 -7.97
C ILE A 58 -4.39 -16.88 -9.07
N GLY A 59 -3.34 -17.68 -8.84
CA GLY A 59 -2.31 -17.98 -9.83
C GLY A 59 -1.10 -17.03 -9.86
N PHE A 60 -0.83 -16.24 -8.83
CA PHE A 60 0.31 -15.30 -8.82
C PHE A 60 1.68 -15.99 -8.91
N ASN A 61 1.78 -17.25 -8.53
CA ASN A 61 2.99 -18.06 -8.71
C ASN A 61 3.39 -18.21 -10.18
N THR A 62 2.44 -18.10 -11.13
CA THR A 62 2.71 -18.15 -12.58
C THR A 62 3.32 -16.85 -13.12
N LEU A 63 3.30 -15.75 -12.36
CA LEU A 63 3.94 -14.50 -12.79
C LEU A 63 5.44 -14.74 -13.02
N GLU A 64 5.92 -14.31 -14.17
CA GLU A 64 7.30 -14.54 -14.58
C GLU A 64 8.33 -13.96 -13.61
N ILE A 65 9.46 -14.64 -13.46
CA ILE A 65 10.56 -14.23 -12.56
C ILE A 65 11.12 -12.85 -12.97
N LYS A 66 11.06 -12.51 -14.27
CA LYS A 66 11.52 -11.20 -14.78
C LYS A 66 10.66 -10.03 -14.27
N ASP A 67 9.41 -10.27 -13.84
CA ASP A 67 8.46 -9.24 -13.39
C ASP A 67 8.43 -9.04 -11.87
N LYS A 68 9.17 -9.85 -11.11
CA LYS A 68 9.23 -9.80 -9.65
C LYS A 68 10.64 -10.05 -9.12
N PHE A 69 10.88 -9.66 -7.86
CA PHE A 69 12.13 -9.92 -7.15
C PHE A 69 11.84 -10.40 -5.73
N ASN A 70 12.72 -11.26 -5.20
CA ASN A 70 12.61 -11.76 -3.84
C ASN A 70 13.84 -11.33 -3.03
N PRO A 71 13.82 -10.16 -2.37
CA PRO A 71 14.92 -9.74 -1.51
C PRO A 71 15.02 -10.63 -0.27
N GLU A 72 16.24 -10.90 0.17
CA GLU A 72 16.50 -11.74 1.34
C GLU A 72 16.56 -10.95 2.63
N LYS A 73 17.07 -9.71 2.55
CA LYS A 73 17.33 -8.87 3.72
C LYS A 73 16.85 -7.45 3.55
N ILE A 74 16.65 -6.78 4.69
CA ILE A 74 16.55 -5.33 4.78
C ILE A 74 17.83 -4.84 5.46
N ASP A 75 18.62 -4.04 4.76
CA ASP A 75 19.82 -3.40 5.27
C ASP A 75 19.45 -2.02 5.84
N PHE A 76 19.81 -1.73 7.08
CA PHE A 76 19.54 -0.46 7.75
C PHE A 76 20.78 0.43 7.75
N PHE A 77 20.62 1.67 7.28
CA PHE A 77 21.70 2.66 7.18
C PHE A 77 21.35 3.96 7.90
N VAL A 78 22.40 4.69 8.31
CA VAL A 78 22.31 6.12 8.66
C VAL A 78 22.63 6.93 7.42
N ILE A 79 21.76 7.87 7.03
CA ILE A 79 21.92 8.65 5.79
C ILE A 79 23.28 9.38 5.76
N LYS A 80 23.56 10.25 6.75
CA LYS A 80 24.75 11.12 6.74
C LYS A 80 26.09 10.38 6.69
N GLN A 81 26.15 9.17 7.18
CA GLN A 81 27.39 8.39 7.24
C GLN A 81 27.43 7.30 6.18
N GLU A 82 26.33 7.06 5.48
CA GLU A 82 26.11 5.90 4.60
C GLU A 82 26.53 4.58 5.25
N LYS A 83 26.56 4.59 6.61
CA LYS A 83 27.03 3.47 7.40
C LYS A 83 25.90 2.49 7.68
N LYS A 84 26.14 1.23 7.32
CA LYS A 84 25.24 0.13 7.69
C LYS A 84 25.26 -0.07 9.21
N ILE A 85 24.07 -0.10 9.81
CA ILE A 85 23.87 -0.36 11.25
C ILE A 85 23.78 -1.87 11.49
N CYS A 86 22.88 -2.51 10.78
CA CYS A 86 22.54 -3.94 10.86
C CYS A 86 21.76 -4.36 9.62
N ASP A 87 21.41 -5.62 9.55
CA ASP A 87 20.42 -6.16 8.62
C ASP A 87 19.35 -6.96 9.36
N LEU A 88 18.21 -7.12 8.68
CA LEU A 88 17.11 -7.98 9.08
C LEU A 88 16.91 -9.03 8.00
N ASN A 89 17.07 -10.29 8.36
CA ASN A 89 16.82 -11.40 7.46
C ASN A 89 15.30 -11.64 7.34
N ILE A 90 14.70 -11.16 6.25
CA ILE A 90 13.28 -11.36 5.96
C ILE A 90 13.01 -12.71 5.31
N SER A 91 14.02 -13.36 4.76
CA SER A 91 13.88 -14.69 4.15
C SER A 91 13.57 -15.79 5.19
N GLU A 92 13.84 -15.55 6.48
CA GLU A 92 13.42 -16.45 7.57
C GLU A 92 11.90 -16.64 7.67
N PHE A 93 11.13 -15.73 7.08
CA PHE A 93 9.67 -15.82 7.01
C PHE A 93 9.16 -16.44 5.70
N ASN A 94 10.06 -16.74 4.76
CA ASN A 94 9.71 -17.35 3.48
C ASN A 94 9.40 -18.84 3.65
N SER A 95 8.51 -19.34 2.81
CA SER A 95 8.35 -20.76 2.52
C SER A 95 8.72 -21.02 1.04
N GLU A 96 8.68 -22.26 0.60
CA GLU A 96 9.02 -22.65 -0.76
C GLU A 96 8.26 -21.83 -1.80
N ASP A 97 6.93 -21.74 -1.64
CA ASP A 97 6.03 -21.07 -2.58
C ASP A 97 5.69 -19.62 -2.21
N CYS A 98 6.02 -19.18 -1.00
CA CYS A 98 5.63 -17.86 -0.50
C CYS A 98 6.86 -17.09 -0.03
N LYS A 99 7.45 -16.29 -0.93
CA LYS A 99 8.63 -15.45 -0.64
C LYS A 99 8.23 -13.99 -0.55
N TYR A 100 8.85 -13.26 0.37
CA TYR A 100 8.74 -11.80 0.36
C TYR A 100 9.08 -11.29 -1.04
N THR A 101 8.21 -10.48 -1.62
CA THR A 101 8.29 -10.13 -3.03
C THR A 101 8.20 -8.61 -3.22
N THR A 102 9.07 -8.09 -4.07
CA THR A 102 8.99 -6.72 -4.58
C THR A 102 8.74 -6.76 -6.08
N LEU A 103 7.89 -5.86 -6.57
CA LEU A 103 7.56 -5.75 -7.99
C LEU A 103 7.05 -4.35 -8.31
N LYS A 104 6.92 -4.03 -9.60
CA LYS A 104 6.20 -2.80 -10.01
C LYS A 104 4.73 -2.92 -9.64
N ARG A 105 4.15 -1.85 -9.09
CA ARG A 105 2.71 -1.80 -8.79
C ARG A 105 1.86 -2.04 -10.04
N SER A 106 2.29 -1.51 -11.18
CA SER A 106 1.65 -1.74 -12.47
C SER A 106 1.51 -3.23 -12.79
N LYS A 107 2.58 -4.03 -12.58
CA LYS A 107 2.55 -5.47 -12.83
C LYS A 107 1.60 -6.24 -11.92
N LEU A 108 1.49 -5.83 -10.65
CA LEU A 108 0.50 -6.40 -9.75
C LEU A 108 -0.93 -6.08 -10.21
N VAL A 109 -1.19 -4.83 -10.60
CA VAL A 109 -2.52 -4.39 -11.06
C VAL A 109 -2.88 -5.04 -12.39
N GLU A 110 -1.93 -5.13 -13.33
CA GLU A 110 -2.08 -5.84 -14.61
C GLU A 110 -2.46 -7.31 -14.37
N PHE A 111 -1.68 -8.04 -13.57
CA PHE A 111 -1.98 -9.42 -13.20
C PHE A 111 -3.39 -9.59 -12.63
N LEU A 112 -3.78 -8.72 -11.71
CA LEU A 112 -5.12 -8.77 -11.09
C LEU A 112 -6.25 -8.46 -12.07
N LYS A 113 -6.02 -7.53 -13.01
CA LYS A 113 -6.98 -7.16 -14.05
C LYS A 113 -7.14 -8.28 -15.07
N ASP A 114 -6.03 -8.81 -15.58
CA ASP A 114 -6.00 -9.85 -16.63
C ASP A 114 -6.61 -11.17 -16.13
N GLY A 115 -6.68 -11.36 -14.82
CA GLY A 115 -7.41 -12.47 -14.20
C GLY A 115 -8.93 -12.35 -14.30
N LEU A 116 -9.49 -11.23 -14.75
CA LEU A 116 -10.93 -10.96 -14.82
C LEU A 116 -11.38 -10.85 -16.27
N LYS A 117 -12.65 -11.17 -16.54
CA LYS A 117 -13.29 -10.90 -17.85
C LYS A 117 -13.50 -9.40 -18.03
N ASP A 118 -13.40 -8.91 -19.25
CA ASP A 118 -13.49 -7.48 -19.57
C ASP A 118 -14.83 -6.84 -19.19
N ASP A 119 -15.93 -7.60 -19.20
CA ASP A 119 -17.27 -7.13 -18.89
C ASP A 119 -17.54 -6.91 -17.40
N ILE A 120 -16.66 -7.43 -16.51
CA ILE A 120 -16.79 -7.27 -15.06
C ILE A 120 -16.48 -5.84 -14.61
N ILE A 121 -15.60 -5.11 -15.32
CA ILE A 121 -15.21 -3.75 -14.95
C ILE A 121 -16.00 -2.73 -15.78
N LYS A 122 -16.79 -1.92 -15.10
CA LYS A 122 -17.52 -0.79 -15.69
C LYS A 122 -16.74 0.50 -15.40
N TYR A 123 -16.10 1.04 -16.42
CA TYR A 123 -15.34 2.29 -16.36
C TYR A 123 -16.27 3.51 -16.44
N ASP A 124 -15.74 4.69 -16.05
CA ASP A 124 -16.47 5.97 -16.05
C ASP A 124 -17.76 5.94 -15.19
N HIS A 125 -17.70 5.20 -14.07
CA HIS A 125 -18.78 5.08 -13.11
C HIS A 125 -18.38 5.69 -11.76
N ASN A 126 -18.62 6.99 -11.59
CA ASN A 126 -18.36 7.70 -10.34
C ASN A 126 -19.61 7.63 -9.44
N ILE A 127 -19.50 6.98 -8.29
CA ILE A 127 -20.60 6.81 -7.34
C ILE A 127 -21.08 8.17 -6.80
N GLU A 128 -22.38 8.41 -6.82
CA GLU A 128 -23.01 9.66 -6.35
C GLU A 128 -23.94 9.45 -5.17
N LYS A 129 -24.62 8.29 -5.11
CA LYS A 129 -25.58 7.98 -4.07
C LYS A 129 -25.55 6.50 -3.71
N ILE A 130 -25.73 6.20 -2.43
CA ILE A 130 -25.87 4.85 -1.88
C ILE A 130 -27.08 4.87 -0.95
N GLU A 131 -28.09 4.07 -1.25
CA GLU A 131 -29.31 3.95 -0.45
C GLU A 131 -29.55 2.49 -0.09
N LYS A 132 -29.88 2.25 1.15
CA LYS A 132 -30.23 0.89 1.60
C LYS A 132 -31.74 0.74 1.66
N ASN A 133 -32.27 -0.15 0.84
CA ASN A 133 -33.69 -0.49 0.76
C ASN A 133 -33.88 -1.95 1.17
N ASN A 134 -34.37 -2.18 2.39
CA ASN A 134 -34.51 -3.52 2.98
C ASN A 134 -33.18 -4.32 2.93
N ASP A 135 -33.13 -5.41 2.20
CA ASP A 135 -31.95 -6.27 2.04
C ASP A 135 -31.10 -5.94 0.79
N GLN A 136 -31.54 -4.96 -0.02
CA GLN A 136 -30.83 -4.50 -1.22
C GLN A 136 -30.21 -3.12 -1.05
N ILE A 137 -29.25 -2.81 -1.90
CA ILE A 137 -28.53 -1.54 -1.91
C ILE A 137 -28.65 -0.93 -3.30
N ASP A 138 -29.27 0.24 -3.36
CA ASP A 138 -29.40 1.03 -4.58
C ASP A 138 -28.20 1.97 -4.74
N LEU A 139 -27.59 1.91 -5.90
CA LEU A 139 -26.43 2.71 -6.29
C LEU A 139 -26.82 3.65 -7.43
N SER A 140 -26.43 4.91 -7.31
CA SER A 140 -26.52 5.88 -8.40
C SER A 140 -25.14 6.40 -8.74
N PHE A 141 -24.85 6.44 -10.04
CA PHE A 141 -23.59 6.93 -10.59
C PHE A 141 -23.85 8.17 -11.46
N ASN A 142 -22.75 8.83 -11.86
CA ASN A 142 -22.82 9.87 -12.89
C ASN A 142 -23.62 9.40 -14.13
N LYS A 143 -24.07 10.35 -14.95
CA LYS A 143 -24.89 10.08 -16.17
C LYS A 143 -26.21 9.35 -15.90
N ASN A 144 -26.76 9.47 -14.69
CA ASN A 144 -28.00 8.82 -14.26
C ASN A 144 -28.01 7.28 -14.35
N ILE A 145 -26.82 6.66 -14.31
CA ILE A 145 -26.69 5.20 -14.29
C ILE A 145 -27.08 4.70 -12.91
N LYS A 146 -27.87 3.64 -12.86
CA LYS A 146 -28.32 2.99 -11.61
C LYS A 146 -27.95 1.52 -11.59
N ALA A 147 -27.68 0.99 -10.40
CA ALA A 147 -27.47 -0.43 -10.17
C ALA A 147 -28.04 -0.84 -8.81
N ILE A 148 -28.37 -2.13 -8.67
CA ILE A 148 -28.88 -2.72 -7.44
C ILE A 148 -28.00 -3.93 -7.11
N CYS A 149 -27.59 -4.05 -5.82
CA CYS A 149 -26.78 -5.17 -5.36
C CYS A 149 -27.25 -5.68 -3.98
N ASP A 150 -26.85 -6.92 -3.67
CA ASP A 150 -27.08 -7.54 -2.37
C ASP A 150 -25.91 -7.24 -1.40
N TYR A 151 -24.71 -7.09 -1.95
CA TYR A 151 -23.49 -6.72 -1.21
C TYR A 151 -22.79 -5.56 -1.90
N LEU A 152 -22.38 -4.58 -1.11
CA LEU A 152 -21.57 -3.45 -1.56
C LEU A 152 -20.18 -3.49 -0.91
N ILE A 153 -19.15 -3.51 -1.74
CA ILE A 153 -17.74 -3.47 -1.29
C ILE A 153 -17.13 -2.16 -1.78
N ILE A 154 -16.76 -1.30 -0.85
CA ILE A 154 -16.16 0.02 -1.13
C ILE A 154 -14.65 -0.10 -0.99
N SER A 155 -13.91 0.04 -2.09
CA SER A 155 -12.45 -0.10 -2.22
C SER A 155 -11.81 1.03 -3.04
N ASP A 156 -12.42 2.22 -3.01
CA ASP A 156 -12.10 3.40 -3.83
C ASP A 156 -10.99 4.30 -3.24
N GLY A 157 -10.16 3.72 -2.34
CA GLY A 157 -8.93 4.32 -1.86
C GLY A 157 -9.10 5.30 -0.69
N VAL A 158 -8.01 6.01 -0.34
CA VAL A 158 -7.94 6.87 0.84
C VAL A 158 -8.96 8.01 0.82
N PHE A 159 -9.24 8.58 -0.35
CA PHE A 159 -10.26 9.63 -0.56
C PHE A 159 -11.63 9.06 -0.93
N SER A 160 -11.96 7.92 -0.39
CA SER A 160 -13.18 7.17 -0.69
C SER A 160 -14.44 8.04 -0.70
N LYS A 161 -15.04 8.16 -1.88
CA LYS A 161 -16.35 8.77 -2.09
C LYS A 161 -17.43 7.92 -1.46
N GLY A 162 -17.34 6.59 -1.66
CA GLY A 162 -18.29 5.64 -1.07
C GLY A 162 -18.35 5.73 0.46
N LYS A 163 -17.18 5.78 1.14
CA LYS A 163 -17.12 5.99 2.59
C LYS A 163 -17.71 7.34 3.01
N SER A 164 -17.45 8.40 2.25
CA SER A 164 -18.00 9.72 2.53
C SER A 164 -19.53 9.72 2.47
N LEU A 165 -20.11 9.06 1.46
CA LEU A 165 -21.58 8.96 1.29
C LEU A 165 -22.22 8.20 2.47
N ILE A 166 -21.70 7.03 2.85
CA ILE A 166 -22.28 6.23 3.93
C ILE A 166 -22.00 6.79 5.34
N SER A 167 -21.01 7.68 5.49
CA SER A 167 -20.69 8.34 6.78
C SER A 167 -21.23 9.76 6.89
N ASN A 168 -21.97 10.24 5.91
CA ASN A 168 -22.40 11.64 5.79
C ASN A 168 -21.21 12.62 5.98
N ASN A 169 -20.08 12.33 5.34
CA ASN A 169 -18.84 13.11 5.39
C ASN A 169 -18.18 13.25 6.78
N LYS A 170 -18.56 12.42 7.76
CA LYS A 170 -18.00 12.50 9.12
C LYS A 170 -16.58 11.99 9.25
N ILE A 171 -16.15 11.07 8.35
CA ILE A 171 -14.83 10.45 8.41
C ILE A 171 -14.03 10.81 7.17
N LYS A 172 -13.07 11.72 7.35
CA LYS A 172 -12.15 12.16 6.31
C LYS A 172 -10.72 11.69 6.59
N PRO A 173 -9.88 11.44 5.56
CA PRO A 173 -8.47 11.21 5.75
C PRO A 173 -7.80 12.47 6.28
N ALA A 174 -6.70 12.31 7.00
CA ALA A 174 -5.91 13.41 7.51
C ALA A 174 -4.52 13.43 6.87
N TYR A 175 -4.02 14.61 6.58
CA TYR A 175 -2.64 14.78 6.16
C TYR A 175 -1.68 14.35 7.29
N ASN A 176 -0.68 13.54 6.94
CA ASN A 176 0.29 12.97 7.89
C ASN A 176 1.54 13.84 8.06
N ASN A 177 1.48 15.12 7.72
CA ASN A 177 2.60 16.04 7.74
C ASN A 177 3.84 15.47 7.04
N SER A 178 3.65 14.74 5.96
CA SER A 178 4.73 14.14 5.20
C SER A 178 4.40 14.01 3.72
N ILE A 179 5.46 14.09 2.91
CA ILE A 179 5.41 13.87 1.46
C ILE A 179 6.14 12.57 1.14
N ALA A 180 5.49 11.69 0.40
CA ALA A 180 6.13 10.56 -0.23
C ALA A 180 6.76 11.00 -1.55
N ILE A 181 8.06 10.75 -1.68
CA ILE A 181 8.87 11.06 -2.86
C ILE A 181 9.14 9.74 -3.55
N ARG A 182 8.68 9.59 -4.78
CA ARG A 182 8.87 8.36 -5.56
C ARG A 182 9.74 8.65 -6.77
N GLY A 183 10.56 7.69 -7.13
CA GLY A 183 11.43 7.76 -8.29
C GLY A 183 12.13 6.43 -8.55
N ASN A 184 13.09 6.48 -9.46
CA ASN A 184 13.95 5.36 -9.77
C ASN A 184 15.41 5.82 -9.73
N ILE A 185 16.33 4.90 -9.51
CA ILE A 185 17.77 5.17 -9.54
C ILE A 185 18.48 4.03 -10.29
N SER A 186 19.42 4.38 -11.17
CA SER A 186 20.16 3.39 -11.94
C SER A 186 21.14 2.60 -11.05
N ARG A 187 21.19 1.27 -11.24
CA ARG A 187 22.05 0.35 -10.46
C ARG A 187 23.53 0.74 -10.48
N ASN A 188 24.02 1.17 -11.64
CA ASN A 188 25.42 1.57 -11.81
C ASN A 188 25.83 2.83 -11.01
N LYS A 189 24.86 3.59 -10.51
CA LYS A 189 25.08 4.81 -9.72
C LYS A 189 25.18 4.58 -8.22
N ILE A 190 24.85 3.37 -7.74
CA ILE A 190 24.83 3.01 -6.32
C ILE A 190 25.51 1.64 -6.08
N GLN A 191 26.72 1.48 -6.61
CA GLN A 191 27.48 0.22 -6.56
C GLN A 191 27.86 -0.22 -5.13
N ASN A 192 27.89 0.70 -4.17
CA ASN A 192 28.26 0.41 -2.78
C ASN A 192 27.16 -0.29 -1.97
N LEU A 193 25.95 -0.47 -2.55
CA LEU A 193 24.85 -1.15 -1.89
C LEU A 193 24.71 -2.58 -2.38
N ASN A 194 24.30 -3.47 -1.49
CA ASN A 194 23.84 -4.80 -1.92
C ASN A 194 22.49 -4.64 -2.65
N GLN A 195 22.55 -4.63 -3.96
CA GLN A 195 21.39 -4.37 -4.82
C GLN A 195 20.39 -5.53 -4.88
N ASN A 196 20.67 -6.64 -4.19
CA ASN A 196 19.74 -7.75 -4.00
C ASN A 196 18.93 -7.62 -2.70
N ASN A 197 19.28 -6.66 -1.85
CA ASN A 197 18.56 -6.38 -0.62
C ASN A 197 17.67 -5.13 -0.75
N ILE A 198 16.81 -4.96 0.22
CA ILE A 198 16.12 -3.70 0.47
C ILE A 198 17.06 -2.83 1.31
N SER A 199 17.44 -1.67 0.84
CA SER A 199 18.27 -0.72 1.58
C SER A 199 17.40 0.39 2.16
N LEU A 200 17.31 0.45 3.50
CA LEU A 200 16.54 1.45 4.25
C LEU A 200 17.48 2.43 4.94
N PHE A 201 17.34 3.70 4.61
CA PHE A 201 18.17 4.79 5.12
C PHE A 201 17.35 5.69 6.05
N MET A 202 17.89 5.92 7.25
CA MET A 202 17.24 6.71 8.30
C MET A 202 18.01 8.02 8.54
N GLY A 203 17.27 9.14 8.56
CA GLY A 203 17.82 10.45 8.79
C GLY A 203 16.91 11.33 9.64
N ARG A 204 17.25 12.61 9.71
CA ARG A 204 16.47 13.59 10.47
C ARG A 204 15.22 13.99 9.68
N ASN A 205 14.03 13.67 10.23
CA ASN A 205 12.74 14.00 9.62
C ASN A 205 12.56 13.41 8.20
N PHE A 206 13.40 12.43 7.84
CA PHE A 206 13.41 11.82 6.52
C PHE A 206 13.94 10.38 6.58
N HIS A 207 13.31 9.50 5.84
CA HIS A 207 13.88 8.19 5.50
C HIS A 207 13.61 7.86 4.05
N TYR A 208 14.43 7.01 3.46
CA TYR A 208 14.17 6.48 2.14
C TYR A 208 14.56 5.02 2.03
N VAL A 209 13.96 4.36 1.04
CA VAL A 209 14.17 2.95 0.75
C VAL A 209 14.49 2.78 -0.72
N ILE A 210 15.53 2.01 -1.01
CA ILE A 210 15.91 1.61 -2.37
C ILE A 210 15.81 0.09 -2.44
N TYR A 211 15.17 -0.43 -3.48
CA TYR A 211 15.01 -1.87 -3.66
C TYR A 211 14.79 -2.27 -5.12
N PRO A 212 15.21 -3.49 -5.52
CA PRO A 212 14.90 -4.04 -6.83
C PRO A 212 13.42 -4.38 -6.95
N VAL A 213 12.87 -4.30 -8.17
CA VAL A 213 11.49 -4.68 -8.50
C VAL A 213 11.42 -5.84 -9.48
N ASN A 214 12.56 -6.20 -10.07
CA ASN A 214 12.78 -7.40 -10.90
C ASN A 214 14.29 -7.66 -11.03
N LYS A 215 14.67 -8.78 -11.66
CA LYS A 215 16.09 -9.15 -11.81
C LYS A 215 16.80 -8.37 -12.92
N GLU A 216 16.11 -8.11 -14.01
CA GLU A 216 16.68 -7.60 -15.26
C GLU A 216 16.71 -6.07 -15.35
N ASN A 217 16.02 -5.37 -14.42
CA ASN A 217 15.90 -3.94 -14.49
C ASN A 217 17.21 -3.26 -14.05
N GLU A 218 17.77 -2.44 -14.90
CA GLU A 218 18.91 -1.56 -14.57
C GLU A 218 18.57 -0.49 -13.52
N LYS A 219 17.28 -0.33 -13.21
CA LYS A 219 16.78 0.68 -12.27
C LYS A 219 16.20 0.04 -11.01
N LEU A 220 16.56 0.58 -9.87
CA LEU A 220 15.98 0.28 -8.57
C LEU A 220 14.86 1.27 -8.26
N ASN A 221 13.85 0.82 -7.53
CA ASN A 221 12.80 1.71 -7.03
C ASN A 221 13.32 2.53 -5.86
N PHE A 222 13.03 3.83 -5.88
CA PHE A 222 13.28 4.77 -4.79
C PHE A 222 11.96 5.24 -4.20
N ILE A 223 11.84 5.21 -2.88
CA ILE A 223 10.77 5.86 -2.13
C ILE A 223 11.35 6.56 -0.90
N GLY A 224 11.14 7.88 -0.80
CA GLY A 224 11.45 8.68 0.37
C GLY A 224 10.18 9.15 1.06
N VAL A 225 10.25 9.34 2.37
CA VAL A 225 9.19 9.97 3.18
C VAL A 225 9.81 11.12 3.95
N LEU A 226 9.43 12.33 3.58
CA LEU A 226 9.94 13.56 4.15
C LEU A 226 8.87 14.22 5.02
N GLU A 227 9.19 14.57 6.26
CA GLU A 227 8.33 15.44 7.07
C GLU A 227 8.23 16.83 6.42
N TYR A 228 7.01 17.23 6.11
CA TYR A 228 6.74 18.45 5.39
C TYR A 228 5.38 19.03 5.79
N GLN A 229 5.37 20.29 6.20
CA GLN A 229 4.14 21.00 6.53
C GLN A 229 3.56 21.60 5.24
N LEU A 230 2.29 21.34 5.00
CA LEU A 230 1.50 21.95 3.93
C LEU A 230 0.37 22.77 4.54
N THR A 231 0.10 23.91 3.96
CA THR A 231 -1.09 24.71 4.27
C THR A 231 -2.35 24.06 3.71
N ALA A 232 -3.52 24.44 4.21
CA ALA A 232 -4.80 23.94 3.70
C ALA A 232 -4.95 24.21 2.19
N ASN A 233 -4.58 25.40 1.72
CA ASN A 233 -4.64 25.77 0.30
C ASN A 233 -3.73 24.91 -0.58
N GLU A 234 -2.55 24.50 -0.08
CA GLU A 234 -1.64 23.61 -0.80
C GLU A 234 -2.19 22.19 -0.86
N LEU A 235 -2.83 21.71 0.21
CA LEU A 235 -3.46 20.39 0.26
C LEU A 235 -4.63 20.25 -0.70
N ASP A 236 -5.39 21.31 -0.92
CA ASP A 236 -6.50 21.33 -1.88
C ASP A 236 -6.03 21.47 -3.33
N ASN A 237 -4.77 21.86 -3.55
CA ASN A 237 -4.19 22.05 -4.88
C ASN A 237 -3.33 20.88 -5.35
N TYR A 238 -3.96 19.79 -5.77
CA TYR A 238 -3.26 18.59 -6.26
C TYR A 238 -2.31 18.84 -7.44
N SER A 239 -2.54 19.88 -8.25
CA SER A 239 -1.67 20.24 -9.37
C SER A 239 -0.29 20.75 -8.89
N LEU A 240 -0.21 21.28 -7.67
CA LEU A 240 1.03 21.76 -7.06
C LEU A 240 2.10 20.67 -7.05
N PHE A 241 1.76 19.46 -6.64
CA PHE A 241 2.70 18.35 -6.46
C PHE A 241 3.31 17.81 -7.77
N LYS A 242 2.73 18.22 -8.91
CA LYS A 242 3.24 17.91 -10.26
C LYS A 242 4.11 19.03 -10.84
N LYS A 243 4.11 20.22 -10.24
CA LYS A 243 4.90 21.37 -10.74
C LYS A 243 6.39 21.14 -10.54
N LYS A 244 7.19 21.47 -11.57
CA LYS A 244 8.66 21.39 -11.50
C LYS A 244 9.23 22.23 -10.36
N THR A 245 8.65 23.41 -10.09
CA THR A 245 9.05 24.29 -8.98
C THR A 245 8.89 23.62 -7.61
N PHE A 246 7.78 22.90 -7.39
CA PHE A 246 7.56 22.16 -6.15
C PHE A 246 8.54 20.99 -6.02
N ILE A 247 8.74 20.22 -7.08
CA ILE A 247 9.72 19.12 -7.09
C ILE A 247 11.14 19.66 -6.81
N GLN A 248 11.48 20.82 -7.37
CA GLN A 248 12.77 21.46 -7.11
C GLN A 248 12.90 21.90 -5.65
N SER A 249 11.86 22.49 -5.04
CA SER A 249 11.89 22.86 -3.62
C SER A 249 12.08 21.66 -2.69
N ILE A 250 11.51 20.48 -3.05
CA ILE A 250 11.75 19.22 -2.34
C ILE A 250 13.21 18.78 -2.52
N LYS A 251 13.76 18.82 -3.75
CA LYS A 251 15.17 18.49 -3.99
C LYS A 251 16.10 19.38 -3.17
N ASP A 252 15.82 20.69 -3.08
CA ASP A 252 16.63 21.63 -2.32
C ASP A 252 16.63 21.34 -0.82
N LYS A 253 15.49 20.90 -0.26
CA LYS A 253 15.43 20.42 1.12
C LYS A 253 16.23 19.13 1.33
N LEU A 254 16.26 18.24 0.35
CA LEU A 254 16.98 16.98 0.43
C LEU A 254 18.50 17.11 0.24
N LYS A 255 19.02 18.22 -0.29
CA LYS A 255 20.47 18.46 -0.47
C LYS A 255 21.27 18.27 0.82
N ASN A 256 20.70 18.62 1.96
CA ASN A 256 21.34 18.46 3.27
C ASN A 256 21.20 17.05 3.88
N GLU A 257 20.34 16.23 3.34
CA GLU A 257 20.01 14.90 3.87
C GLU A 257 20.52 13.76 2.98
N LEU A 258 20.49 13.91 1.66
CA LEU A 258 20.97 12.91 0.71
C LEU A 258 22.41 13.18 0.29
N SER A 259 23.15 12.11 -0.03
CA SER A 259 24.39 12.27 -0.79
C SER A 259 24.10 12.92 -2.14
N ILE A 260 25.03 13.71 -2.64
CA ILE A 260 24.94 14.36 -3.96
C ILE A 260 24.69 13.29 -5.03
N THR A 261 25.42 12.17 -4.95
CA THR A 261 25.29 11.05 -5.88
C THR A 261 23.87 10.49 -5.95
N ILE A 262 23.19 10.33 -4.84
CA ILE A 262 21.81 9.81 -4.83
C ILE A 262 20.86 10.87 -5.37
N LEU A 263 20.96 12.12 -4.88
CA LEU A 263 20.04 13.19 -5.24
C LEU A 263 20.05 13.51 -6.74
N GLU A 264 21.23 13.53 -7.37
CA GLU A 264 21.40 13.83 -8.78
C GLU A 264 20.96 12.69 -9.69
N ASN A 265 20.99 11.46 -9.20
CA ASN A 265 20.68 10.27 -9.99
C ASN A 265 19.27 9.71 -9.77
N ILE A 266 18.43 10.35 -8.95
CA ILE A 266 17.00 9.98 -8.86
C ILE A 266 16.29 10.52 -10.09
N GLU A 267 15.71 9.61 -10.85
CA GLU A 267 14.94 9.89 -12.06
C GLU A 267 13.43 9.81 -11.78
N ASN A 268 12.63 10.47 -12.65
CA ASN A 268 11.15 10.39 -12.63
C ASN A 268 10.54 10.73 -11.27
N ILE A 269 11.08 11.75 -10.61
CA ILE A 269 10.60 12.17 -9.28
C ILE A 269 9.15 12.64 -9.37
N LYS A 270 8.33 12.07 -8.52
CA LYS A 270 6.95 12.51 -8.23
C LYS A 270 6.77 12.62 -6.73
N CYS A 271 6.01 13.64 -6.33
CA CYS A 271 5.71 13.93 -4.93
C CYS A 271 4.23 13.70 -4.65
N PHE A 272 3.92 13.07 -3.51
CA PHE A 272 2.56 12.77 -3.08
C PHE A 272 2.39 13.13 -1.61
N PRO A 273 1.43 13.99 -1.25
CA PRO A 273 1.10 14.20 0.15
C PRO A 273 0.55 12.90 0.75
N VAL A 274 1.06 12.53 1.93
CA VAL A 274 0.65 11.31 2.61
C VAL A 274 -0.60 11.58 3.42
N PHE A 275 -1.68 10.89 3.08
CA PHE A 275 -2.92 10.90 3.85
C PHE A 275 -3.13 9.57 4.57
N VAL A 276 -3.63 9.65 5.81
CA VAL A 276 -3.85 8.47 6.67
C VAL A 276 -5.25 8.53 7.30
N SER A 277 -5.74 7.38 7.70
CA SER A 277 -6.99 7.30 8.46
C SER A 277 -6.74 7.60 9.94
N LYS A 278 -7.57 8.47 10.53
CA LYS A 278 -7.60 8.69 11.99
C LYS A 278 -8.59 7.76 12.72
N GLY A 279 -9.52 7.18 11.99
CA GLY A 279 -10.54 6.26 12.50
C GLY A 279 -11.00 5.30 11.43
N TYR A 280 -11.87 4.38 11.80
CA TYR A 280 -12.50 3.43 10.89
C TYR A 280 -14.01 3.51 11.02
N LEU A 281 -14.71 3.12 9.98
CA LEU A 281 -16.16 2.97 9.94
C LEU A 281 -16.50 1.48 9.85
N LYS A 282 -17.48 1.05 10.64
CA LYS A 282 -18.14 -0.25 10.49
C LYS A 282 -19.51 0.04 9.91
N PRO A 283 -19.71 -0.10 8.58
CA PRO A 283 -21.02 0.05 7.97
C PRO A 283 -21.99 -1.02 8.46
N GLY A 284 -23.26 -0.82 8.18
CA GLY A 284 -24.27 -1.82 8.47
C GLY A 284 -24.13 -3.09 7.64
N LYS A 285 -25.03 -4.03 7.87
CA LYS A 285 -25.09 -5.33 7.17
C LYS A 285 -24.99 -5.13 5.64
N ASN A 286 -24.20 -5.99 4.98
CA ASN A 286 -23.99 -6.08 3.53
C ASN A 286 -23.20 -4.93 2.89
N ILE A 287 -22.71 -3.95 3.66
CA ILE A 287 -21.81 -2.89 3.16
C ILE A 287 -20.45 -3.03 3.82
N PHE A 288 -19.39 -3.11 3.01
CA PHE A 288 -18.04 -3.34 3.49
C PHE A 288 -17.07 -2.31 2.92
N LEU A 289 -16.07 -1.95 3.73
CA LEU A 289 -14.94 -1.11 3.33
C LEU A 289 -13.68 -1.97 3.25
N LEU A 290 -12.87 -1.81 2.20
CA LEU A 290 -11.62 -2.54 1.98
C LEU A 290 -10.45 -1.59 1.66
N GLY A 291 -9.23 -2.10 1.90
CA GLY A 291 -8.00 -1.40 1.59
C GLY A 291 -7.93 -0.02 2.26
N ASP A 292 -7.41 0.98 1.55
CA ASP A 292 -7.28 2.34 2.08
C ASP A 292 -8.64 3.04 2.30
N ALA A 293 -9.72 2.57 1.65
CA ALA A 293 -11.07 3.04 1.94
C ALA A 293 -11.49 2.66 3.37
N PHE A 294 -11.10 1.48 3.86
CA PHE A 294 -11.28 1.11 5.26
C PHE A 294 -10.28 1.84 6.15
N PHE A 295 -8.97 1.64 5.90
CA PHE A 295 -7.94 2.25 6.71
C PHE A 295 -6.62 2.43 5.94
N ALA A 296 -6.23 3.68 5.72
CA ALA A 296 -4.94 4.06 5.14
C ALA A 296 -3.88 4.24 6.23
N PHE A 297 -2.74 3.58 6.06
CA PHE A 297 -1.61 3.57 7.01
C PHE A 297 -0.53 4.58 6.64
N PRO A 298 0.28 5.08 7.61
CA PRO A 298 1.56 5.68 7.29
C PRO A 298 2.45 4.68 6.50
N PRO A 299 3.26 5.14 5.53
CA PRO A 299 3.97 4.22 4.62
C PRO A 299 5.18 3.49 5.23
N SER A 300 5.60 3.87 6.45
CA SER A 300 6.86 3.44 7.08
C SER A 300 6.94 1.96 7.50
N PHE A 301 5.94 1.15 7.14
CA PHE A 301 5.93 -0.30 7.39
C PHE A 301 5.68 -1.13 6.13
N ALA A 302 5.54 -0.47 4.96
CA ALA A 302 5.31 -1.10 3.64
C ALA A 302 4.17 -2.14 3.61
N GLN A 303 3.10 -1.96 4.43
CA GLN A 303 2.01 -2.94 4.56
C GLN A 303 0.73 -2.60 3.79
N GLY A 304 0.62 -1.44 3.13
CA GLY A 304 -0.62 -1.01 2.48
C GLY A 304 -1.19 -2.03 1.49
N ALA A 305 -0.39 -2.48 0.53
CA ALA A 305 -0.81 -3.47 -0.47
C ALA A 305 -1.09 -4.84 0.16
N SER A 306 -0.22 -5.34 1.04
CA SER A 306 -0.41 -6.62 1.73
C SER A 306 -1.68 -6.64 2.58
N GLN A 307 -1.98 -5.54 3.27
CA GLN A 307 -3.19 -5.42 4.08
C GLN A 307 -4.47 -5.26 3.24
N SER A 308 -4.36 -4.70 2.03
CA SER A 308 -5.44 -4.67 1.06
C SER A 308 -5.81 -6.08 0.57
N ILE A 309 -4.82 -6.91 0.29
CA ILE A 309 -4.99 -8.30 -0.14
C ILE A 309 -5.54 -9.15 1.02
N GLU A 310 -4.94 -9.06 2.19
CA GLU A 310 -5.36 -9.80 3.39
C GLU A 310 -6.80 -9.48 3.78
N GLY A 311 -7.16 -8.19 3.84
CA GLY A 311 -8.53 -7.78 4.16
C GLY A 311 -9.55 -8.22 3.13
N ALA A 312 -9.18 -8.26 1.85
CA ALA A 312 -10.05 -8.75 0.79
C ALA A 312 -10.30 -10.27 0.91
N SER A 313 -9.25 -11.06 1.26
CA SER A 313 -9.40 -12.48 1.51
C SER A 313 -10.26 -12.77 2.76
N GLU A 314 -10.04 -12.03 3.86
CA GLU A 314 -10.86 -12.14 5.07
C GLU A 314 -12.34 -11.81 4.80
N LEU A 315 -12.62 -10.79 3.97
CA LEU A 315 -13.99 -10.44 3.60
C LEU A 315 -14.61 -11.50 2.71
N PHE A 316 -13.87 -12.04 1.75
CA PHE A 316 -14.34 -13.15 0.92
C PHE A 316 -14.79 -14.34 1.79
N GLU A 317 -13.93 -14.80 2.71
CA GLU A 317 -14.25 -15.89 3.64
C GLU A 317 -15.43 -15.55 4.55
N ASN A 318 -15.58 -14.28 4.95
CA ASN A 318 -16.71 -13.82 5.75
C ASN A 318 -18.04 -13.92 4.98
N ILE A 319 -18.05 -13.54 3.70
CA ILE A 319 -19.25 -13.53 2.86
C ILE A 319 -19.67 -14.97 2.50
N ILE A 320 -18.75 -15.80 2.00
CA ILE A 320 -19.09 -17.18 1.58
C ILE A 320 -19.53 -18.06 2.73
N ASN A 321 -19.03 -17.83 3.94
CA ASN A 321 -19.39 -18.58 5.14
C ASN A 321 -20.53 -17.92 5.94
N ASN A 322 -21.19 -16.87 5.41
CA ASN A 322 -22.27 -16.12 6.09
C ASN A 322 -21.89 -15.64 7.51
N LYS A 323 -20.62 -15.25 7.73
CA LYS A 323 -20.13 -14.74 9.02
C LYS A 323 -20.37 -13.24 9.12
N ASN A 324 -20.48 -12.72 10.35
CA ASN A 324 -20.62 -11.28 10.62
C ASN A 324 -19.42 -10.72 11.44
N SER A 325 -18.30 -11.45 11.44
CA SER A 325 -17.14 -11.15 12.29
C SER A 325 -15.99 -10.41 11.58
N PHE A 326 -16.14 -10.03 10.30
CA PHE A 326 -15.09 -9.40 9.51
C PHE A 326 -14.43 -8.21 10.24
N TYR A 327 -15.23 -7.27 10.72
CA TYR A 327 -14.69 -6.08 11.37
C TYR A 327 -14.04 -6.35 12.73
N ASP A 328 -14.42 -7.41 13.44
CA ASP A 328 -13.87 -7.70 14.75
C ASP A 328 -12.41 -8.12 14.65
N TYR A 329 -12.09 -9.00 13.70
CA TYR A 329 -10.72 -9.40 13.40
C TYR A 329 -9.95 -8.27 12.69
N ARG A 330 -10.56 -7.65 11.67
CA ARG A 330 -9.89 -6.66 10.84
C ARG A 330 -9.47 -5.42 11.61
N VAL A 331 -10.31 -4.94 12.55
CA VAL A 331 -9.98 -3.79 13.40
C VAL A 331 -8.77 -4.06 14.29
N ALA A 332 -8.68 -5.23 14.90
CA ALA A 332 -7.54 -5.61 15.74
C ALA A 332 -6.23 -5.62 14.91
N LYS A 333 -6.27 -6.23 13.72
CA LYS A 333 -5.13 -6.29 12.80
C LYS A 333 -4.70 -4.89 12.35
N VAL A 334 -5.65 -4.05 11.94
CA VAL A 334 -5.40 -2.67 11.50
C VAL A 334 -4.78 -1.83 12.62
N LYS A 335 -5.27 -1.92 13.86
CA LYS A 335 -4.67 -1.22 15.00
C LYS A 335 -3.21 -1.64 15.22
N MET A 336 -2.93 -2.94 15.17
CA MET A 336 -1.57 -3.46 15.32
C MET A 336 -0.64 -2.93 14.22
N ILE A 337 -1.03 -3.00 12.95
CA ILE A 337 -0.24 -2.50 11.82
C ILE A 337 0.00 -0.99 11.92
N ASN A 338 -1.05 -0.22 12.25
CA ASN A 338 -0.95 1.23 12.40
C ASN A 338 0.03 1.63 13.51
N ASN A 339 -0.01 0.95 14.66
CA ASN A 339 0.92 1.22 15.76
C ASN A 339 2.36 0.93 15.38
N ARG A 340 2.62 -0.19 14.67
CA ARG A 340 3.96 -0.52 14.15
C ARG A 340 4.43 0.48 13.10
N SER A 341 3.54 0.91 12.21
CA SER A 341 3.86 1.91 11.20
C SER A 341 4.22 3.26 11.83
N LYS A 342 3.50 3.69 12.87
CA LYS A 342 3.83 4.91 13.64
C LYS A 342 5.15 4.78 14.39
N LEU A 343 5.41 3.63 15.02
CA LEU A 343 6.67 3.37 15.71
C LEU A 343 7.85 3.42 14.74
N ASN A 344 7.72 2.78 13.58
CA ASN A 344 8.74 2.83 12.55
C ASN A 344 8.96 4.25 12.03
N HIS A 345 7.89 4.99 11.79
CA HIS A 345 7.98 6.39 11.35
C HIS A 345 8.77 7.22 12.35
N PHE A 346 8.43 7.15 13.64
CA PHE A 346 9.17 7.82 14.72
C PHE A 346 10.65 7.40 14.76
N ALA A 347 10.92 6.09 14.69
CA ALA A 347 12.29 5.58 14.75
C ALA A 347 13.12 6.02 13.53
N PHE A 348 12.55 5.98 12.33
CA PHE A 348 13.26 6.31 11.09
C PHE A 348 13.53 7.82 10.94
N HIS A 349 12.73 8.68 11.57
CA HIS A 349 12.81 10.14 11.50
C HIS A 349 13.47 10.78 12.74
N ALA A 350 14.02 9.98 13.66
CA ALA A 350 14.63 10.48 14.88
C ALA A 350 15.71 11.53 14.58
N SER A 351 15.61 12.70 15.23
CA SER A 351 16.55 13.82 15.10
C SER A 351 17.42 14.04 16.33
N ASN A 352 16.97 13.59 17.51
CA ASN A 352 17.72 13.70 18.77
C ASN A 352 18.85 12.69 18.80
N PRO A 353 20.13 13.09 19.06
CA PRO A 353 21.28 12.19 19.07
C PRO A 353 21.14 11.02 20.06
N ILE A 354 20.54 11.26 21.23
CA ILE A 354 20.34 10.22 22.25
C ILE A 354 19.35 9.17 21.73
N ILE A 355 18.24 9.61 21.14
CA ILE A 355 17.25 8.70 20.54
C ILE A 355 17.87 7.90 19.39
N ILE A 356 18.67 8.55 18.54
CA ILE A 356 19.40 7.89 17.44
C ILE A 356 20.34 6.81 17.98
N PHE A 357 21.09 7.10 19.05
CA PHE A 357 22.00 6.15 19.68
C PHE A 357 21.25 4.91 20.18
N PHE A 358 20.18 5.10 20.97
CA PHE A 358 19.37 3.98 21.48
C PHE A 358 18.65 3.23 20.38
N ARG A 359 18.11 3.94 19.36
CA ARG A 359 17.52 3.31 18.17
C ARG A 359 18.52 2.37 17.49
N ASN A 360 19.75 2.82 17.25
CA ASN A 360 20.76 2.02 16.56
C ASN A 360 21.16 0.77 17.35
N ILE A 361 21.29 0.88 18.67
CA ILE A 361 21.51 -0.27 19.55
C ILE A 361 20.31 -1.22 19.51
N SER A 362 19.11 -0.69 19.69
CA SER A 362 17.88 -1.49 19.66
C SER A 362 17.73 -2.25 18.35
N LEU A 363 17.96 -1.61 17.19
CA LEU A 363 17.91 -2.28 15.90
C LEU A 363 18.90 -3.44 15.83
N LYS A 364 20.18 -3.26 16.25
CA LYS A 364 21.20 -4.33 16.27
C LYS A 364 20.79 -5.53 17.12
N LEU A 365 20.13 -5.29 18.23
CA LEU A 365 19.70 -6.35 19.16
C LEU A 365 18.40 -7.02 18.67
N LEU A 366 17.40 -6.22 18.27
CA LEU A 366 16.08 -6.70 17.92
C LEU A 366 16.06 -7.46 16.60
N THR A 367 16.88 -7.06 15.61
CA THR A 367 16.98 -7.79 14.32
C THR A 367 17.62 -9.18 14.46
N LYS A 368 18.28 -9.47 15.59
CA LYS A 368 18.83 -10.80 15.91
C LYS A 368 17.96 -11.60 16.89
N ASN A 369 16.96 -10.96 17.50
CA ASN A 369 16.10 -11.61 18.49
C ASN A 369 14.94 -12.32 17.82
N LYS A 370 15.03 -13.64 17.63
CA LYS A 370 13.99 -14.47 16.99
C LYS A 370 12.61 -14.30 17.64
N LYS A 371 12.53 -14.28 18.98
CA LYS A 371 11.24 -14.13 19.70
C LYS A 371 10.61 -12.76 19.42
N PHE A 372 11.42 -11.70 19.36
CA PHE A 372 10.94 -10.37 18.97
C PHE A 372 10.45 -10.37 17.52
N LEU A 373 11.24 -10.90 16.59
CA LEU A 373 10.90 -10.93 15.16
C LEU A 373 9.63 -11.74 14.91
N GLU A 374 9.46 -12.88 15.58
CA GLU A 374 8.23 -13.68 15.50
C GLU A 374 7.00 -12.88 15.98
N ASN A 375 7.12 -12.15 17.07
CA ASN A 375 6.04 -11.30 17.57
C ASN A 375 5.81 -10.05 16.71
N TYR A 376 6.85 -9.47 16.13
CA TYR A 376 6.78 -8.20 15.40
C TYR A 376 6.44 -8.39 13.92
N LEU A 377 7.05 -9.35 13.25
CA LEU A 377 6.83 -9.65 11.82
C LEU A 377 6.06 -10.95 11.63
N GLY A 378 6.39 -12.01 12.37
CA GLY A 378 5.78 -13.33 12.20
C GLY A 378 4.26 -13.33 12.35
N LYS A 379 3.71 -12.57 13.30
CA LYS A 379 2.24 -12.35 13.45
C LYS A 379 1.57 -11.70 12.24
N ILE A 380 2.34 -11.14 11.30
CA ILE A 380 1.80 -10.57 10.06
C ILE A 380 2.11 -11.48 8.89
N TYR A 381 3.35 -12.00 8.82
CA TYR A 381 3.86 -12.69 7.65
C TYR A 381 3.47 -14.16 7.57
N LYS A 382 3.14 -14.80 8.69
CA LYS A 382 2.80 -16.22 8.76
C LYS A 382 1.30 -16.52 8.85
N ASN A 383 0.47 -15.51 9.06
CA ASN A 383 -0.99 -15.69 9.20
C ASN A 383 -1.71 -15.74 7.85
#